data_4ab70ada98f2283582ddc9e7e1b7657b
#
_entry.id   4ab70ada98f2283582ddc9e7e1b7657b
#
_cell.length_a   1.000
_cell.length_b   1.000
_cell.length_c   1.000
_cell.angle_alpha   90.00
_cell.angle_beta   90.00
_cell.angle_gamma   90.00
#
_symmetry.space_group_name_H-M   'P 1'
#
loop_
_entity.id
_entity.type
_entity.pdbx_description
1 polymer ?
#
loop_
_entity_poly.entity_id
_entity_poly.type
_entity_poly.pdbx_seq_one_letter_code
_entity_poly.pdbx_strand_id
1 'polypeptide(L)'
;MNSFPFQTAQTEEEIHHPSIIFKLQNALYSINSKHVESILSVPDYEKIPNAPNNIIGVFAFRTGMIQILDLRAMLGKVSLQSELTDFQQMIAARRQDHINWVNELERTTQSGETFTLTNNPHKCALGKWYDQFTSDNKGVMFYLKKMEEPHRLLHASIDEIERSKEIADPKARARKQAFILRCARTEYMPKVIQSLEKALDSFQTSVNQAIILVLKDESGEHHIGLMVDEVLAVESFLPSTVQHAFQSIQKSPYIRGIGKCEKVAGDILEIDAASVISSVIHAPAEED
;
A
#
# COMPACT_ATOMS: atom_id res chain seq x y z
N MET A 1 35.79 7.10 -55.98
CA MET A 1 36.18 7.64 -54.67
C MET A 1 34.89 8.09 -53.98
N ASN A 2 34.31 7.20 -53.19
CA ASN A 2 33.10 7.52 -52.42
C ASN A 2 33.55 7.62 -50.93
N SER A 3 33.57 8.83 -50.44
CA SER A 3 33.78 9.14 -49.03
C SER A 3 32.45 8.95 -48.29
N PHE A 4 32.40 7.98 -47.40
CA PHE A 4 31.34 7.84 -46.42
C PHE A 4 31.48 8.95 -45.36
N PRO A 5 30.43 9.62 -44.93
CA PRO A 5 30.49 10.57 -43.85
C PRO A 5 30.63 9.77 -42.53
N PHE A 6 31.62 10.17 -41.74
CA PHE A 6 31.82 9.75 -40.35
C PHE A 6 30.56 9.99 -39.55
N GLN A 7 30.01 8.92 -38.94
CA GLN A 7 29.08 9.05 -37.84
C GLN A 7 29.82 9.78 -36.71
N THR A 8 29.29 10.92 -36.33
CA THR A 8 29.72 11.64 -35.14
C THR A 8 29.50 10.72 -33.92
N ALA A 9 30.58 10.44 -33.25
CA ALA A 9 30.59 9.77 -31.95
C ALA A 9 29.65 10.53 -31.02
N GLN A 10 28.63 9.85 -30.50
CA GLN A 10 27.85 10.32 -29.36
C GLN A 10 28.85 10.49 -28.22
N THR A 11 28.85 11.66 -27.62
CA THR A 11 29.79 12.03 -26.56
C THR A 11 29.60 11.11 -25.35
N GLU A 12 30.69 10.57 -24.84
CA GLU A 12 30.78 9.64 -23.70
C GLU A 12 30.15 10.14 -22.39
N GLU A 13 29.67 11.39 -22.32
CA GLU A 13 29.03 11.99 -21.14
C GLU A 13 27.62 11.53 -20.86
N GLU A 14 26.88 10.97 -21.84
CA GLU A 14 25.51 10.48 -21.60
C GLU A 14 25.45 9.08 -20.95
N ILE A 15 26.57 8.37 -20.84
CA ILE A 15 26.61 6.93 -20.53
C ILE A 15 26.70 6.64 -19.02
N HIS A 16 26.93 7.61 -18.14
CA HIS A 16 27.37 7.33 -16.77
C HIS A 16 26.52 7.88 -15.61
N HIS A 17 25.29 8.35 -15.84
CA HIS A 17 24.41 8.65 -14.72
C HIS A 17 23.70 7.36 -14.26
N PRO A 18 23.94 6.91 -13.01
CA PRO A 18 23.22 5.77 -12.48
C PRO A 18 21.71 6.09 -12.39
N SER A 19 20.89 5.07 -12.34
CA SER A 19 19.48 5.22 -12.10
C SER A 19 19.15 4.88 -10.65
N ILE A 20 18.22 5.62 -10.07
CA ILE A 20 17.61 5.31 -8.78
C ILE A 20 16.51 4.28 -9.06
N ILE A 21 16.64 3.11 -8.44
CA ILE A 21 15.70 2.01 -8.56
C ILE A 21 14.81 2.02 -7.33
N PHE A 22 13.50 1.99 -7.55
CA PHE A 22 12.51 2.09 -6.50
C PHE A 22 11.29 1.20 -6.77
N LYS A 23 10.49 1.00 -5.75
CA LYS A 23 9.21 0.28 -5.82
C LYS A 23 8.02 1.21 -5.83
N LEU A 24 6.97 0.77 -6.55
CA LEU A 24 5.59 1.17 -6.37
C LEU A 24 4.76 -0.11 -6.31
N GLN A 25 4.20 -0.43 -5.15
CA GLN A 25 3.57 -1.72 -4.90
C GLN A 25 4.55 -2.87 -5.22
N ASN A 26 4.17 -3.81 -6.08
CA ASN A 26 4.96 -4.99 -6.46
C ASN A 26 5.79 -4.78 -7.73
N ALA A 27 5.79 -3.57 -8.31
CA ALA A 27 6.50 -3.28 -9.54
C ALA A 27 7.76 -2.44 -9.29
N LEU A 28 8.78 -2.70 -10.09
CA LEU A 28 10.06 -2.01 -10.05
C LEU A 28 10.09 -0.89 -11.08
N TYR A 29 10.62 0.23 -10.66
CA TYR A 29 10.78 1.42 -11.48
C TYR A 29 12.19 1.97 -11.33
N SER A 30 12.61 2.73 -12.32
CA SER A 30 13.87 3.49 -12.26
C SER A 30 13.67 4.90 -12.77
N ILE A 31 14.51 5.80 -12.30
CA ILE A 31 14.63 7.16 -12.82
C ILE A 31 16.10 7.53 -12.90
N ASN A 32 16.50 8.18 -13.99
CA ASN A 32 17.90 8.60 -14.15
C ASN A 32 18.28 9.65 -13.09
N SER A 33 19.37 9.44 -12.37
CA SER A 33 19.81 10.29 -11.26
C SER A 33 20.17 11.70 -11.68
N LYS A 34 20.46 11.96 -12.96
CA LYS A 34 20.72 13.32 -13.47
C LYS A 34 19.57 14.30 -13.21
N HIS A 35 18.34 13.76 -13.16
CA HIS A 35 17.13 14.54 -12.88
C HIS A 35 16.78 14.61 -11.39
N VAL A 36 17.50 13.91 -10.52
CA VAL A 36 17.20 13.85 -9.09
C VAL A 36 18.14 14.76 -8.30
N GLU A 37 17.58 15.78 -7.70
CA GLU A 37 18.33 16.77 -6.89
C GLU A 37 18.53 16.27 -5.45
N SER A 38 17.53 15.58 -4.89
CA SER A 38 17.58 15.08 -3.51
C SER A 38 16.66 13.88 -3.32
N ILE A 39 16.96 13.08 -2.32
CA ILE A 39 16.13 11.96 -1.83
C ILE A 39 15.80 12.28 -0.37
N LEU A 40 14.53 12.38 -0.03
CA LEU A 40 14.06 12.82 1.28
C LEU A 40 13.04 11.82 1.85
N SER A 41 13.00 11.68 3.17
CA SER A 41 11.79 11.17 3.82
C SER A 41 10.64 12.14 3.58
N VAL A 42 9.40 11.67 3.67
CA VAL A 42 8.24 12.55 3.49
C VAL A 42 8.33 13.70 4.51
N PRO A 43 8.47 14.96 4.04
CA PRO A 43 8.52 16.12 4.94
C PRO A 43 7.14 16.48 5.44
N ASP A 44 7.05 17.39 6.38
CA ASP A 44 5.80 18.07 6.68
C ASP A 44 5.34 18.85 5.45
N TYR A 45 4.10 18.68 5.05
CA TYR A 45 3.54 19.31 3.87
C TYR A 45 2.13 19.83 4.11
N GLU A 46 1.73 20.81 3.34
CA GLU A 46 0.38 21.38 3.36
C GLU A 46 -0.43 20.86 2.19
N LYS A 47 -1.65 20.40 2.46
CA LYS A 47 -2.59 19.97 1.43
C LYS A 47 -3.16 21.16 0.68
N ILE A 48 -3.24 21.07 -0.64
CA ILE A 48 -3.89 22.08 -1.49
C ILE A 48 -5.37 21.72 -1.61
N PRO A 49 -6.30 22.60 -1.19
CA PRO A 49 -7.73 22.37 -1.40
C PRO A 49 -8.06 22.21 -2.89
N ASN A 50 -8.91 21.26 -3.22
CA ASN A 50 -9.37 20.97 -4.59
C ASN A 50 -8.24 20.63 -5.59
N ALA A 51 -7.07 20.24 -5.12
CA ALA A 51 -5.99 19.79 -5.98
C ALA A 51 -6.36 18.48 -6.72
N PRO A 52 -5.85 18.24 -7.92
CA PRO A 52 -5.95 16.96 -8.61
C PRO A 52 -5.46 15.80 -7.75
N ASN A 53 -6.03 14.60 -7.95
CA ASN A 53 -5.75 13.42 -7.12
C ASN A 53 -4.28 12.95 -7.12
N ASN A 54 -3.50 13.37 -8.11
CA ASN A 54 -2.07 13.09 -8.19
C ASN A 54 -1.21 14.10 -7.44
N ILE A 55 -1.79 15.17 -6.88
CA ILE A 55 -1.08 16.17 -6.05
C ILE A 55 -1.39 15.90 -4.58
N ILE A 56 -0.35 15.55 -3.82
CA ILE A 56 -0.46 15.28 -2.37
C ILE A 56 -0.51 16.57 -1.56
N GLY A 57 0.29 17.55 -1.97
CA GLY A 57 0.42 18.85 -1.28
C GLY A 57 1.66 19.61 -1.72
N VAL A 58 2.07 20.56 -0.88
CA VAL A 58 3.27 21.38 -1.08
C VAL A 58 4.13 21.40 0.18
N PHE A 59 5.43 21.48 0.02
CA PHE A 59 6.37 21.62 1.13
C PHE A 59 7.51 22.60 0.80
N ALA A 60 8.14 23.12 1.84
CA ALA A 60 9.28 24.00 1.70
C ALA A 60 10.54 23.22 1.30
N PHE A 61 11.13 23.57 0.17
CA PHE A 61 12.40 23.02 -0.29
C PHE A 61 13.37 24.15 -0.63
N ARG A 62 14.50 24.22 0.09
CA ARG A 62 15.48 25.33 -0.01
C ARG A 62 14.80 26.70 0.17
N THR A 63 14.73 27.50 -0.88
CA THR A 63 14.18 28.88 -0.87
C THR A 63 12.76 28.98 -1.43
N GLY A 64 12.15 27.84 -1.83
CA GLY A 64 10.84 27.81 -2.49
C GLY A 64 9.89 26.78 -1.92
N MET A 65 8.68 26.80 -2.45
CA MET A 65 7.66 25.77 -2.22
C MET A 65 7.58 24.89 -3.45
N ILE A 66 7.58 23.56 -3.27
CA ILE A 66 7.43 22.61 -4.37
C ILE A 66 6.26 21.65 -4.10
N GLN A 67 5.64 21.19 -5.16
CA GLN A 67 4.54 20.25 -5.11
C GLN A 67 5.04 18.83 -4.89
N ILE A 68 4.28 18.02 -4.14
CA ILE A 68 4.48 16.57 -4.02
C ILE A 68 3.47 15.88 -4.94
N LEU A 69 3.97 15.10 -5.86
CA LEU A 69 3.17 14.27 -6.77
C LEU A 69 3.16 12.82 -6.30
N ASP A 70 2.01 12.19 -6.38
CA ASP A 70 1.87 10.75 -6.18
C ASP A 70 2.12 10.00 -7.49
N LEU A 71 3.28 9.37 -7.63
CA LEU A 71 3.62 8.62 -8.84
C LEU A 71 2.67 7.43 -9.07
N ARG A 72 2.14 6.83 -8.01
CA ARG A 72 1.14 5.77 -8.15
C ARG A 72 -0.11 6.31 -8.86
N ALA A 73 -0.65 7.44 -8.41
CA ALA A 73 -1.82 8.07 -9.01
C ALA A 73 -1.55 8.50 -10.47
N MET A 74 -0.37 9.06 -10.76
CA MET A 74 0.05 9.41 -12.12
C MET A 74 0.09 8.21 -13.07
N LEU A 75 0.44 7.03 -12.56
CA LEU A 75 0.46 5.78 -13.32
C LEU A 75 -0.89 5.04 -13.31
N GLY A 76 -1.97 5.66 -12.84
CA GLY A 76 -3.31 5.07 -12.77
C GLY A 76 -3.45 3.97 -11.72
N LYS A 77 -2.58 3.96 -10.70
CA LYS A 77 -2.63 3.03 -9.57
C LYS A 77 -3.34 3.68 -8.39
N VAL A 78 -3.81 2.84 -7.46
CA VAL A 78 -4.34 3.32 -6.18
C VAL A 78 -3.22 4.00 -5.39
N SER A 79 -3.47 5.20 -4.89
CA SER A 79 -2.51 5.94 -4.08
C SER A 79 -2.24 5.23 -2.74
N LEU A 80 -1.06 5.43 -2.17
CA LEU A 80 -0.69 4.84 -0.88
C LEU A 80 -1.62 5.33 0.24
N GLN A 81 -2.02 6.60 0.18
CA GLN A 81 -2.95 7.20 1.14
C GLN A 81 -4.37 6.61 1.01
N SER A 82 -4.83 6.34 -0.23
CA SER A 82 -6.14 5.70 -0.46
C SER A 82 -6.14 4.27 0.06
N GLU A 83 -5.10 3.48 -0.24
CA GLU A 83 -4.95 2.12 0.30
C GLU A 83 -5.00 2.11 1.83
N LEU A 84 -4.31 3.04 2.49
CA LEU A 84 -4.35 3.17 3.95
C LEU A 84 -5.75 3.49 4.45
N THR A 85 -6.43 4.43 3.81
CA THR A 85 -7.80 4.84 4.20
C THR A 85 -8.77 3.67 4.06
N ASP A 86 -8.72 2.95 2.95
CA ASP A 86 -9.56 1.77 2.71
C ASP A 86 -9.29 0.67 3.74
N PHE A 87 -8.01 0.46 4.07
CA PHE A 87 -7.61 -0.52 5.08
C PHE A 87 -8.09 -0.12 6.48
N GLN A 88 -8.01 1.17 6.84
CA GLN A 88 -8.55 1.70 8.11
C GLN A 88 -10.06 1.48 8.22
N GLN A 89 -10.81 1.80 7.17
CA GLN A 89 -12.26 1.63 7.14
C GLN A 89 -12.65 0.15 7.24
N MET A 90 -11.94 -0.70 6.53
CA MET A 90 -12.14 -2.15 6.59
C MET A 90 -11.91 -2.67 8.02
N ILE A 91 -10.79 -2.33 8.66
CA ILE A 91 -10.49 -2.74 10.03
C ILE A 91 -11.58 -2.26 11.02
N ALA A 92 -12.00 -1.01 10.91
CA ALA A 92 -13.06 -0.45 11.76
C ALA A 92 -14.38 -1.22 11.60
N ALA A 93 -14.78 -1.54 10.37
CA ALA A 93 -15.96 -2.32 10.09
C ALA A 93 -15.85 -3.74 10.66
N ARG A 94 -14.74 -4.44 10.44
CA ARG A 94 -14.55 -5.81 10.96
C ARG A 94 -14.49 -5.86 12.48
N ARG A 95 -13.90 -4.85 13.12
CA ARG A 95 -13.97 -4.70 14.57
C ARG A 95 -15.40 -4.62 15.07
N GLN A 96 -16.23 -3.77 14.46
CA GLN A 96 -17.62 -3.60 14.85
C GLN A 96 -18.45 -4.88 14.63
N ASP A 97 -18.23 -5.57 13.52
CA ASP A 97 -18.89 -6.86 13.23
C ASP A 97 -18.62 -7.89 14.35
N HIS A 98 -17.40 -7.98 14.85
CA HIS A 98 -17.06 -8.96 15.89
C HIS A 98 -17.54 -8.54 17.28
N ILE A 99 -17.62 -7.25 17.57
CA ILE A 99 -18.30 -6.74 18.77
C ILE A 99 -19.78 -7.13 18.74
N ASN A 100 -20.45 -6.91 17.61
CA ASN A 100 -21.85 -7.26 17.41
C ASN A 100 -22.06 -8.78 17.49
N TRP A 101 -21.14 -9.57 16.94
CA TRP A 101 -21.18 -11.05 17.00
C TRP A 101 -21.13 -11.56 18.45
N VAL A 102 -20.23 -11.03 19.28
CA VAL A 102 -20.13 -11.40 20.70
C VAL A 102 -21.37 -10.97 21.48
N ASN A 103 -21.91 -9.76 21.23
CA ASN A 103 -23.12 -9.29 21.84
C ASN A 103 -24.32 -10.21 21.51
N GLU A 104 -24.43 -10.66 20.25
CA GLU A 104 -25.46 -11.58 19.83
C GLU A 104 -25.30 -12.97 20.45
N LEU A 105 -24.05 -13.47 20.59
CA LEU A 105 -23.76 -14.72 21.29
C LEU A 105 -24.22 -14.65 22.74
N GLU A 106 -23.92 -13.56 23.45
CA GLU A 106 -24.37 -13.36 24.83
C GLU A 106 -25.91 -13.29 24.93
N ARG A 107 -26.51 -12.48 24.07
CA ARG A 107 -27.98 -12.29 24.05
C ARG A 107 -28.71 -13.62 23.83
N THR A 108 -28.32 -14.37 22.81
CA THR A 108 -28.98 -15.65 22.48
C THR A 108 -28.71 -16.73 23.53
N THR A 109 -27.54 -16.74 24.14
CA THR A 109 -27.24 -17.67 25.23
C THR A 109 -28.10 -17.40 26.47
N GLN A 110 -28.37 -16.13 26.78
CA GLN A 110 -29.20 -15.73 27.93
C GLN A 110 -30.70 -15.91 27.67
N SER A 111 -31.18 -15.59 26.47
CA SER A 111 -32.62 -15.74 26.12
C SER A 111 -33.01 -17.16 25.76
N GLY A 112 -32.06 -18.04 25.44
CA GLY A 112 -32.32 -19.40 24.93
C GLY A 112 -32.70 -19.39 23.44
N GLU A 113 -32.64 -18.28 22.75
CA GLU A 113 -32.89 -18.18 21.31
C GLU A 113 -31.80 -18.83 20.48
N THR A 114 -32.09 -19.12 19.22
CA THR A 114 -31.10 -19.70 18.29
C THR A 114 -30.15 -18.61 17.81
N PHE A 115 -28.84 -18.90 17.89
CA PHE A 115 -27.83 -18.05 17.31
C PHE A 115 -27.86 -18.19 15.78
N THR A 116 -27.94 -17.09 15.05
CA THR A 116 -28.15 -17.10 13.59
C THR A 116 -26.93 -16.65 12.78
N LEU A 117 -25.92 -16.05 13.44
CA LEU A 117 -24.70 -15.63 12.75
C LEU A 117 -23.77 -16.82 12.50
N THR A 118 -22.81 -16.64 11.58
CA THR A 118 -21.90 -17.75 11.20
C THR A 118 -20.98 -18.16 12.35
N ASN A 119 -20.84 -19.48 12.54
CA ASN A 119 -19.80 -20.08 13.40
C ASN A 119 -18.51 -20.36 12.63
N ASN A 120 -18.50 -20.22 11.30
CA ASN A 120 -17.32 -20.47 10.48
C ASN A 120 -16.53 -19.17 10.28
N PRO A 121 -15.27 -19.10 10.77
CA PRO A 121 -14.43 -17.91 10.67
C PRO A 121 -14.13 -17.50 9.22
N HIS A 122 -14.10 -18.43 8.25
CA HIS A 122 -13.91 -18.15 6.83
C HIS A 122 -15.17 -17.62 6.11
N LYS A 123 -16.35 -17.75 6.74
CA LYS A 123 -17.62 -17.26 6.18
C LYS A 123 -18.05 -15.90 6.71
N CYS A 124 -17.43 -15.41 7.77
CA CYS A 124 -17.65 -14.04 8.25
C CYS A 124 -17.00 -13.03 7.29
N ALA A 125 -17.35 -11.76 7.40
CA ALA A 125 -16.83 -10.72 6.51
C ALA A 125 -15.32 -10.53 6.65
N LEU A 126 -14.75 -10.69 7.86
CA LEU A 126 -13.31 -10.66 8.08
C LEU A 126 -12.61 -11.84 7.40
N GLY A 127 -13.12 -13.06 7.59
CA GLY A 127 -12.51 -14.25 6.98
C GLY A 127 -12.52 -14.21 5.46
N LYS A 128 -13.66 -13.83 4.85
CA LYS A 128 -13.76 -13.68 3.39
C LYS A 128 -12.77 -12.66 2.83
N TRP A 129 -12.57 -11.56 3.54
CA TRP A 129 -11.58 -10.57 3.17
C TRP A 129 -10.16 -11.10 3.35
N TYR A 130 -9.87 -11.71 4.51
CA TYR A 130 -8.55 -12.23 4.84
C TYR A 130 -8.08 -13.34 3.88
N ASP A 131 -8.98 -14.24 3.49
CA ASP A 131 -8.68 -15.35 2.57
C ASP A 131 -8.26 -14.86 1.16
N GLN A 132 -8.56 -13.62 0.80
CA GLN A 132 -8.21 -13.01 -0.50
C GLN A 132 -7.14 -11.92 -0.38
N PHE A 133 -6.84 -11.48 0.85
CA PHE A 133 -5.93 -10.37 1.06
C PHE A 133 -4.47 -10.80 0.91
N THR A 134 -3.73 -10.03 0.13
CA THR A 134 -2.28 -10.19 -0.03
C THR A 134 -1.60 -8.84 0.10
N SER A 135 -0.43 -8.81 0.71
CA SER A 135 0.40 -7.61 0.83
C SER A 135 1.87 -7.97 0.90
N ASP A 136 2.73 -7.16 0.30
CA ASP A 136 4.18 -7.27 0.43
C ASP A 136 4.68 -6.76 1.79
N ASN A 137 3.83 -6.03 2.52
CA ASN A 137 4.16 -5.59 3.86
C ASN A 137 4.18 -6.78 4.82
N LYS A 138 5.39 -7.25 5.13
CA LYS A 138 5.61 -8.41 6.01
C LYS A 138 5.04 -8.20 7.42
N GLY A 139 5.05 -6.96 7.91
CA GLY A 139 4.48 -6.62 9.22
C GLY A 139 2.97 -6.76 9.23
N VAL A 140 2.28 -6.27 8.20
CA VAL A 140 0.84 -6.44 8.02
C VAL A 140 0.49 -7.93 7.98
N MET A 141 1.13 -8.70 7.10
CA MET A 141 0.88 -10.14 6.97
C MET A 141 1.17 -10.92 8.26
N PHE A 142 2.22 -10.55 8.99
CA PHE A 142 2.56 -11.17 10.27
C PHE A 142 1.46 -10.98 11.33
N TYR A 143 0.93 -9.76 11.47
CA TYR A 143 -0.12 -9.50 12.45
C TYR A 143 -1.46 -10.08 12.02
N LEU A 144 -1.80 -10.06 10.75
CA LEU A 144 -3.01 -10.72 10.24
C LEU A 144 -2.96 -12.24 10.48
N LYS A 145 -1.81 -12.87 10.28
CA LYS A 145 -1.63 -14.29 10.61
C LYS A 145 -1.81 -14.59 12.10
N LYS A 146 -1.37 -13.70 12.98
CA LYS A 146 -1.60 -13.86 14.43
C LYS A 146 -3.07 -13.79 14.85
N MET A 147 -3.92 -13.21 14.01
CA MET A 147 -5.36 -13.17 14.24
C MET A 147 -6.04 -14.52 14.04
N GLU A 148 -5.51 -15.41 13.21
CA GLU A 148 -6.18 -16.65 12.76
C GLU A 148 -6.69 -17.49 13.94
N GLU A 149 -5.83 -17.82 14.88
CA GLU A 149 -6.19 -18.69 16.00
C GLU A 149 -7.20 -18.04 16.97
N PRO A 150 -7.00 -16.79 17.46
CA PRO A 150 -8.04 -16.11 18.25
C PRO A 150 -9.38 -15.99 17.51
N HIS A 151 -9.37 -15.74 16.20
CA HIS A 151 -10.56 -15.64 15.39
C HIS A 151 -11.30 -16.98 15.27
N ARG A 152 -10.56 -18.06 15.06
CA ARG A 152 -11.10 -19.42 15.06
C ARG A 152 -11.74 -19.78 16.41
N LEU A 153 -11.05 -19.49 17.52
CA LEU A 153 -11.55 -19.75 18.87
C LEU A 153 -12.79 -18.92 19.20
N LEU A 154 -12.82 -17.66 18.75
CA LEU A 154 -13.98 -16.80 18.89
C LEU A 154 -15.21 -17.43 18.23
N HIS A 155 -15.11 -17.82 16.97
CA HIS A 155 -16.20 -18.46 16.25
C HIS A 155 -16.58 -19.84 16.80
N ALA A 156 -15.63 -20.61 17.30
CA ALA A 156 -15.87 -21.91 17.94
C ALA A 156 -16.65 -21.80 19.27
N SER A 157 -16.70 -20.61 19.88
CA SER A 157 -17.44 -20.40 21.12
C SER A 157 -18.93 -20.75 21.02
N ILE A 158 -19.55 -20.59 19.84
CA ILE A 158 -20.96 -21.00 19.65
C ILE A 158 -21.13 -22.51 19.74
N ASP A 159 -20.21 -23.29 19.13
CA ASP A 159 -20.29 -24.75 19.17
C ASP A 159 -20.06 -25.28 20.60
N GLU A 160 -19.25 -24.55 21.40
CA GLU A 160 -19.12 -24.86 22.83
C GLU A 160 -20.36 -24.52 23.66
N ILE A 161 -21.04 -23.40 23.34
CA ILE A 161 -22.34 -23.06 23.95
C ILE A 161 -23.36 -24.13 23.63
N GLU A 162 -23.48 -24.54 22.36
CA GLU A 162 -24.43 -25.60 21.96
C GLU A 162 -24.16 -26.92 22.68
N ARG A 163 -22.92 -27.38 22.72
CA ARG A 163 -22.52 -28.57 23.48
C ARG A 163 -22.83 -28.45 24.98
N SER A 164 -22.74 -27.24 25.54
CA SER A 164 -23.03 -27.05 26.94
C SER A 164 -24.50 -27.31 27.31
N LYS A 165 -25.42 -27.27 26.34
CA LYS A 165 -26.87 -27.55 26.56
C LYS A 165 -27.13 -29.00 26.96
N GLU A 166 -26.21 -29.94 26.65
CA GLU A 166 -26.25 -31.34 27.04
C GLU A 166 -25.96 -31.57 28.55
N ILE A 167 -25.41 -30.57 29.25
CA ILE A 167 -25.16 -30.64 30.69
C ILE A 167 -26.50 -30.66 31.45
N ALA A 168 -26.78 -31.76 32.11
CA ALA A 168 -28.05 -31.98 32.82
C ALA A 168 -28.23 -31.01 34.01
N ASP A 169 -27.19 -30.76 34.83
CA ASP A 169 -27.23 -29.82 35.95
C ASP A 169 -27.31 -28.37 35.46
N PRO A 170 -28.42 -27.64 35.71
CA PRO A 170 -28.60 -26.25 35.24
C PRO A 170 -27.52 -25.29 35.80
N LYS A 171 -27.04 -25.51 37.04
CA LYS A 171 -26.00 -24.67 37.65
C LYS A 171 -24.63 -24.89 36.99
N ALA A 172 -24.30 -26.14 36.69
CA ALA A 172 -23.07 -26.47 35.96
C ALA A 172 -23.10 -25.95 34.56
N ARG A 173 -24.23 -26.07 33.83
CA ARG A 173 -24.46 -25.51 32.52
C ARG A 173 -24.23 -24.00 32.51
N ALA A 174 -24.91 -23.27 33.40
CA ALA A 174 -24.80 -21.82 33.50
C ALA A 174 -23.35 -21.37 33.77
N ARG A 175 -22.61 -22.06 34.63
CA ARG A 175 -21.18 -21.80 34.90
C ARG A 175 -20.32 -22.02 33.66
N LYS A 176 -20.56 -23.10 32.90
CA LYS A 176 -19.83 -23.38 31.66
C LYS A 176 -20.11 -22.33 30.61
N GLN A 177 -21.35 -21.94 30.41
CA GLN A 177 -21.75 -20.87 29.46
C GLN A 177 -21.11 -19.53 29.83
N ALA A 178 -21.22 -19.13 31.10
CA ALA A 178 -20.59 -17.90 31.57
C ALA A 178 -19.06 -17.88 31.36
N PHE A 179 -18.39 -19.03 31.53
CA PHE A 179 -16.98 -19.16 31.23
C PHE A 179 -16.67 -18.95 29.74
N ILE A 180 -17.42 -19.61 28.84
CA ILE A 180 -17.24 -19.49 27.39
C ILE A 180 -17.46 -18.04 26.96
N LEU A 181 -18.56 -17.39 27.36
CA LEU A 181 -18.87 -16.00 27.06
C LEU A 181 -17.76 -15.05 27.55
N ARG A 182 -17.25 -15.28 28.75
CA ARG A 182 -16.13 -14.52 29.28
C ARG A 182 -14.89 -14.66 28.39
N CYS A 183 -14.50 -15.88 28.01
CA CYS A 183 -13.36 -16.11 27.13
C CYS A 183 -13.55 -15.41 25.78
N ALA A 184 -14.73 -15.53 25.17
CA ALA A 184 -15.05 -14.86 23.91
C ALA A 184 -14.86 -13.33 24.03
N ARG A 185 -15.42 -12.72 25.10
CA ARG A 185 -15.40 -11.26 25.29
C ARG A 185 -14.06 -10.71 25.76
N THR A 186 -13.37 -11.39 26.69
CA THR A 186 -12.20 -10.82 27.37
C THR A 186 -10.87 -11.39 26.90
N GLU A 187 -10.90 -12.43 26.08
CA GLU A 187 -9.67 -13.07 25.59
C GLU A 187 -9.61 -13.12 24.06
N TYR A 188 -10.61 -13.76 23.39
CA TYR A 188 -10.50 -14.02 21.95
C TYR A 188 -10.77 -12.76 21.14
N MET A 189 -11.88 -12.07 21.37
CA MET A 189 -12.22 -10.84 20.66
C MET A 189 -11.14 -9.75 20.82
N PRO A 190 -10.61 -9.44 22.01
CA PRO A 190 -9.53 -8.47 22.16
C PRO A 190 -8.25 -8.84 21.38
N LYS A 191 -7.90 -10.13 21.33
CA LYS A 191 -6.73 -10.60 20.56
C LYS A 191 -6.93 -10.43 19.05
N VAL A 192 -8.14 -10.68 18.55
CA VAL A 192 -8.49 -10.39 17.12
C VAL A 192 -8.33 -8.90 16.85
N ILE A 193 -8.97 -8.06 17.66
CA ILE A 193 -8.93 -6.60 17.49
C ILE A 193 -7.49 -6.08 17.57
N GLN A 194 -6.72 -6.48 18.57
CA GLN A 194 -5.33 -6.07 18.73
C GLN A 194 -4.46 -6.46 17.53
N SER A 195 -4.70 -7.65 16.95
CA SER A 195 -3.95 -8.09 15.77
C SER A 195 -4.28 -7.23 14.54
N LEU A 196 -5.55 -6.86 14.35
CA LEU A 196 -6.00 -5.95 13.29
C LEU A 196 -5.41 -4.54 13.47
N GLU A 197 -5.43 -4.00 14.70
CA GLU A 197 -4.86 -2.69 15.01
C GLU A 197 -3.35 -2.66 14.75
N LYS A 198 -2.61 -3.70 15.16
CA LYS A 198 -1.18 -3.80 14.86
C LYS A 198 -0.86 -3.96 13.38
N ALA A 199 -1.72 -4.63 12.61
CA ALA A 199 -1.59 -4.68 11.16
C ALA A 199 -1.76 -3.29 10.55
N LEU A 200 -2.73 -2.51 11.05
CA LEU A 200 -2.94 -1.12 10.64
C LEU A 200 -1.74 -0.23 11.00
N ASP A 201 -1.22 -0.32 12.23
CA ASP A 201 -0.02 0.42 12.66
C ASP A 201 1.19 0.10 11.77
N SER A 202 1.34 -1.17 11.40
CA SER A 202 2.41 -1.60 10.49
C SER A 202 2.25 -1.00 9.10
N PHE A 203 1.02 -0.90 8.60
CA PHE A 203 0.76 -0.25 7.32
C PHE A 203 1.01 1.25 7.39
N GLN A 204 0.49 1.93 8.41
CA GLN A 204 0.74 3.36 8.65
C GLN A 204 2.25 3.67 8.71
N THR A 205 3.02 2.80 9.37
CA THR A 205 4.48 2.95 9.45
C THR A 205 5.12 2.92 8.06
N SER A 206 4.70 2.00 7.18
CA SER A 206 5.24 1.96 5.82
C SER A 206 4.84 3.17 4.98
N VAL A 207 3.62 3.70 5.16
CA VAL A 207 3.22 4.96 4.51
C VAL A 207 4.12 6.12 4.94
N ASN A 208 4.43 6.20 6.23
CA ASN A 208 5.32 7.23 6.77
C ASN A 208 6.80 7.06 6.34
N GLN A 209 7.17 5.89 5.84
CA GLN A 209 8.50 5.57 5.32
C GLN A 209 8.63 5.77 3.81
N ALA A 210 7.57 6.20 3.13
CA ALA A 210 7.63 6.59 1.73
C ALA A 210 8.72 7.66 1.51
N ILE A 211 9.22 7.73 0.29
CA ILE A 211 10.36 8.58 -0.08
C ILE A 211 9.90 9.63 -1.08
N ILE A 212 10.40 10.83 -0.95
CA ILE A 212 10.27 11.89 -1.94
C ILE A 212 11.57 11.99 -2.74
N LEU A 213 11.48 11.75 -4.04
CA LEU A 213 12.52 12.08 -5.00
C LEU A 213 12.26 13.51 -5.47
N VAL A 214 13.15 14.44 -5.08
CA VAL A 214 13.06 15.81 -5.59
C VAL A 214 13.67 15.83 -6.98
N LEU A 215 12.84 16.03 -7.99
CA LEU A 215 13.25 16.13 -9.37
C LEU A 215 13.50 17.58 -9.74
N LYS A 216 14.43 17.79 -10.67
CA LYS A 216 14.73 19.07 -11.30
C LYS A 216 14.65 18.96 -12.82
N ASP A 217 14.22 20.05 -13.47
CA ASP A 217 14.31 20.19 -14.92
C ASP A 217 15.76 20.36 -15.39
N GLU A 218 15.98 20.45 -16.70
CA GLU A 218 17.32 20.64 -17.26
C GLU A 218 17.93 21.99 -16.91
N SER A 219 17.11 23.03 -16.68
CA SER A 219 17.58 24.34 -16.23
C SER A 219 17.99 24.35 -14.76
N GLY A 220 17.44 23.43 -13.94
CA GLY A 220 17.58 23.43 -12.50
C GLY A 220 16.74 24.49 -11.79
N GLU A 221 15.84 25.18 -12.49
CA GLU A 221 14.99 26.23 -11.94
C GLU A 221 13.68 25.66 -11.36
N HIS A 222 13.14 24.59 -11.97
CA HIS A 222 11.88 23.98 -11.53
C HIS A 222 12.15 22.69 -10.78
N HIS A 223 11.52 22.57 -9.61
CA HIS A 223 11.61 21.38 -8.77
C HIS A 223 10.22 20.85 -8.45
N ILE A 224 10.10 19.53 -8.41
CA ILE A 224 8.91 18.81 -7.95
C ILE A 224 9.34 17.66 -7.02
N GLY A 225 8.51 17.33 -6.05
CA GLY A 225 8.66 16.13 -5.22
C GLY A 225 7.87 14.98 -5.83
N LEU A 226 8.50 13.85 -6.10
CA LEU A 226 7.84 12.64 -6.60
C LEU A 226 7.80 11.60 -5.49
N MET A 227 6.63 11.28 -4.97
CA MET A 227 6.49 10.27 -3.92
C MET A 227 6.55 8.87 -4.49
N VAL A 228 7.41 8.04 -3.89
CA VAL A 228 7.59 6.62 -4.19
C VAL A 228 7.54 5.80 -2.89
N ASP A 229 7.26 4.48 -2.99
CA ASP A 229 7.08 3.66 -1.80
C ASP A 229 8.40 3.37 -1.08
N GLU A 230 9.43 2.97 -1.84
CA GLU A 230 10.72 2.54 -1.30
C GLU A 230 11.82 2.70 -2.36
N VAL A 231 12.96 3.26 -1.98
CA VAL A 231 14.16 3.27 -2.82
C VAL A 231 15.00 2.03 -2.47
N LEU A 232 15.36 1.25 -3.50
CA LEU A 232 16.05 -0.02 -3.34
C LEU A 232 17.55 0.08 -3.59
N ALA A 233 17.94 0.81 -4.64
CA ALA A 233 19.33 0.90 -5.07
C ALA A 233 19.58 2.14 -5.96
N VAL A 234 20.84 2.49 -6.10
CA VAL A 234 21.35 3.42 -7.11
C VAL A 234 22.38 2.65 -7.93
N GLU A 235 22.04 2.34 -9.18
CA GLU A 235 22.80 1.40 -10.01
C GLU A 235 22.79 1.80 -11.48
N SER A 236 23.73 1.26 -12.23
CA SER A 236 23.70 1.37 -13.69
C SER A 236 22.49 0.58 -14.22
N PHE A 237 21.66 1.29 -14.97
CA PHE A 237 20.49 0.73 -15.61
C PHE A 237 20.82 0.40 -17.06
N LEU A 238 20.55 -0.84 -17.45
CA LEU A 238 20.73 -1.30 -18.82
C LEU A 238 19.36 -1.34 -19.51
N PRO A 239 19.07 -0.37 -20.39
CA PRO A 239 17.85 -0.40 -21.17
C PRO A 239 17.76 -1.73 -21.95
N SER A 240 16.62 -2.38 -21.87
CA SER A 240 16.39 -3.57 -22.68
C SER A 240 16.13 -3.16 -24.13
N THR A 241 16.78 -3.82 -25.08
CA THR A 241 16.53 -3.66 -26.52
C THR A 241 15.14 -4.16 -26.97
N VAL A 242 14.27 -4.57 -26.04
CA VAL A 242 12.91 -5.03 -26.31
C VAL A 242 11.97 -3.84 -26.58
N GLN A 243 12.34 -2.94 -27.47
CA GLN A 243 11.48 -1.86 -27.95
C GLN A 243 10.18 -2.39 -28.61
N HIS A 244 10.18 -3.62 -29.13
CA HIS A 244 9.01 -4.18 -29.82
C HIS A 244 7.90 -4.69 -28.89
N ALA A 245 8.20 -5.05 -27.64
CA ALA A 245 7.16 -5.46 -26.68
C ALA A 245 6.33 -4.27 -26.18
N PHE A 246 6.86 -3.04 -26.24
CA PHE A 246 6.19 -1.82 -25.80
C PHE A 246 5.15 -1.27 -26.75
N GLN A 247 5.17 -1.66 -28.03
CA GLN A 247 4.19 -1.16 -29.00
C GLN A 247 2.76 -1.66 -28.74
N SER A 248 2.61 -2.72 -27.95
CA SER A 248 1.32 -3.31 -27.59
C SER A 248 0.81 -2.93 -26.19
N ILE A 249 1.66 -2.32 -25.34
CA ILE A 249 1.26 -1.85 -24.01
C ILE A 249 0.78 -0.39 -24.17
N GLN A 250 -0.39 -0.10 -23.62
CA GLN A 250 -0.98 1.24 -23.57
C GLN A 250 0.09 2.21 -23.02
N LYS A 251 0.61 3.09 -23.88
CA LYS A 251 1.76 3.96 -23.57
C LYS A 251 1.37 4.92 -22.45
N SER A 252 1.81 4.65 -21.24
CA SER A 252 1.82 5.71 -20.23
C SER A 252 2.78 6.81 -20.71
N PRO A 253 2.38 8.09 -20.68
CA PRO A 253 3.26 9.19 -21.08
C PRO A 253 4.50 9.32 -20.17
N TYR A 254 4.47 8.66 -19.01
CA TYR A 254 5.53 8.72 -17.99
C TYR A 254 6.49 7.54 -18.04
N ILE A 255 6.30 6.56 -18.93
CA ILE A 255 7.18 5.40 -19.06
C ILE A 255 7.98 5.49 -20.35
N ARG A 256 9.30 5.57 -20.23
CA ARG A 256 10.23 5.66 -21.34
C ARG A 256 10.64 4.31 -21.90
N GLY A 257 10.80 3.32 -21.02
CA GLY A 257 11.34 2.02 -21.42
C GLY A 257 11.23 0.95 -20.35
N ILE A 258 11.79 -0.23 -20.68
CA ILE A 258 12.05 -1.33 -19.74
C ILE A 258 13.51 -1.67 -19.76
N GLY A 259 14.05 -2.07 -18.63
CA GLY A 259 15.41 -2.55 -18.52
C GLY A 259 15.61 -3.47 -17.33
N LYS A 260 16.87 -3.76 -17.08
CA LYS A 260 17.33 -4.60 -15.96
C LYS A 260 18.51 -3.96 -15.28
N CYS A 261 18.77 -4.31 -14.03
CA CYS A 261 20.03 -4.05 -13.37
C CYS A 261 20.57 -5.33 -12.73
N GLU A 262 21.86 -5.34 -12.42
CA GLU A 262 22.50 -6.56 -11.90
C GLU A 262 22.07 -6.91 -10.47
N LYS A 263 21.82 -5.89 -9.63
CA LYS A 263 21.57 -6.10 -8.20
C LYS A 263 20.10 -6.27 -7.83
N VAL A 264 19.18 -5.90 -8.72
CA VAL A 264 17.74 -6.00 -8.46
C VAL A 264 17.12 -6.93 -9.51
N ALA A 265 16.64 -8.07 -9.06
CA ALA A 265 16.02 -9.05 -9.96
C ALA A 265 14.64 -8.57 -10.44
N GLY A 266 14.38 -8.70 -11.74
CA GLY A 266 13.12 -8.38 -12.37
C GLY A 266 13.23 -7.36 -13.49
N ASP A 267 12.11 -7.14 -14.17
CA ASP A 267 11.99 -6.09 -15.18
C ASP A 267 11.67 -4.76 -14.49
N ILE A 268 12.38 -3.72 -14.88
CA ILE A 268 12.33 -2.39 -14.28
C ILE A 268 11.79 -1.41 -15.34
N LEU A 269 10.71 -0.70 -15.00
CA LEU A 269 10.12 0.32 -15.86
C LEU A 269 10.84 1.66 -15.67
N GLU A 270 11.38 2.22 -16.75
CA GLU A 270 12.08 3.51 -16.70
C GLU A 270 11.09 4.66 -16.77
N ILE A 271 11.12 5.53 -15.75
CA ILE A 271 10.31 6.76 -15.70
C ILE A 271 10.98 7.85 -16.54
N ASP A 272 10.17 8.50 -17.37
CA ASP A 272 10.56 9.72 -18.08
C ASP A 272 10.39 10.94 -17.16
N ALA A 273 11.49 11.34 -16.52
CA ALA A 273 11.48 12.47 -15.60
C ALA A 273 11.05 13.79 -16.28
N ALA A 274 11.45 14.00 -17.54
CA ALA A 274 11.08 15.20 -18.27
C ALA A 274 9.56 15.28 -18.52
N SER A 275 8.95 14.16 -18.90
CA SER A 275 7.48 14.09 -19.06
C SER A 275 6.74 14.29 -17.73
N VAL A 276 7.27 13.76 -16.61
CA VAL A 276 6.71 13.97 -15.27
C VAL A 276 6.76 15.46 -14.90
N ILE A 277 7.93 16.09 -15.05
CA ILE A 277 8.11 17.53 -14.73
C ILE A 277 7.22 18.41 -15.61
N SER A 278 7.22 18.14 -16.92
CA SER A 278 6.41 18.91 -17.88
C SER A 278 4.91 18.85 -17.62
N SER A 279 4.41 17.72 -17.08
CA SER A 279 2.98 17.56 -16.78
C SER A 279 2.48 18.52 -15.68
N VAL A 280 3.39 19.05 -14.86
CA VAL A 280 3.08 19.99 -13.78
C VAL A 280 3.26 21.44 -14.23
N ILE A 281 4.36 21.71 -14.93
CA ILE A 281 4.72 23.09 -15.35
C ILE A 281 3.72 23.61 -16.41
N HIS A 282 3.23 22.73 -17.27
CA HIS A 282 2.34 23.07 -18.39
C HIS A 282 0.89 22.62 -18.17
N ALA A 283 0.49 22.26 -16.94
CA ALA A 283 -0.92 22.02 -16.65
C ALA A 283 -1.70 23.32 -16.98
N PRO A 284 -2.66 23.31 -17.93
CA PRO A 284 -3.48 24.48 -18.18
C PRO A 284 -4.16 24.88 -16.87
N ALA A 285 -4.08 26.15 -16.51
CA ALA A 285 -4.97 26.69 -15.49
C ALA A 285 -6.39 26.38 -15.99
N GLU A 286 -7.15 25.58 -15.24
CA GLU A 286 -8.57 25.40 -15.55
C GLU A 286 -9.19 26.80 -15.52
N GLU A 287 -9.64 27.26 -16.69
CA GLU A 287 -10.43 28.49 -16.80
C GLU A 287 -11.75 28.23 -16.04
N ASP A 288 -12.01 29.02 -15.02
CA ASP A 288 -13.27 29.08 -14.25
C ASP A 288 -14.48 29.39 -15.16
#